data_7b1dbef6d224de813323aa1a99f4dfc8
#
_entry.id   7b1dbef6d224de813323aa1a99f4dfc8
#
_cell.length_a   1.000
_cell.length_b   1.000
_cell.length_c   1.000
_cell.angle_alpha   90.00
_cell.angle_beta   90.00
_cell.angle_gamma   90.00
#
_symmetry.space_group_name_H-M   'P 1'
#
loop_
_entity.id
_entity.type
_entity.pdbx_description
1 polymer ?
#
loop_
_entity_poly.entity_id
_entity_poly.type
_entity_poly.pdbx_seq_one_letter_code
_entity_poly.pdbx_strand_id
1 'polypeptide(L)'
;SETYTALQQKTVEGQENPLPAIDAASVQEVQKYVSLWNANYDCLFFCINQDIYDSLTPEQQAVVDECGKLAVQYEREINRAGDDEILSRWQSKNGVEVVDNDELDIDSFKAIVEPVTEWYIGELQRQGYDDAEELVAAFK
;
A
#
# COMPACT_ATOMS: atom_id res chain seq x y z
N SER A 1 11.98 -4.19 12.42
CA SER A 1 12.49 -4.09 13.82
C SER A 1 13.24 -2.80 14.08
N GLU A 2 14.04 -2.30 13.16
CA GLU A 2 14.77 -1.04 13.35
C GLU A 2 13.83 0.18 13.40
N THR A 3 12.76 0.19 12.61
CA THR A 3 11.75 1.27 12.59
C THR A 3 11.07 1.44 13.95
N TYR A 4 10.64 0.35 14.59
CA TYR A 4 10.05 0.40 15.93
C TYR A 4 11.01 1.05 16.94
N THR A 5 12.26 0.60 16.96
CA THR A 5 13.27 1.14 17.88
C THR A 5 13.58 2.61 17.60
N ALA A 6 13.67 3.00 16.33
CA ALA A 6 13.91 4.39 15.93
C ALA A 6 12.77 5.33 16.36
N LEU A 7 11.53 4.89 16.21
CA LEU A 7 10.33 5.62 16.67
C LEU A 7 10.28 5.69 18.20
N GLN A 8 10.56 4.58 18.89
CA GLN A 8 10.59 4.53 20.35
C GLN A 8 11.65 5.48 20.94
N GLN A 9 12.83 5.54 20.31
CA GLN A 9 13.92 6.42 20.71
C GLN A 9 13.77 7.84 20.18
N LYS A 10 12.72 8.11 19.39
CA LYS A 10 12.48 9.41 18.74
C LYS A 10 13.63 9.85 17.82
N THR A 11 14.36 8.92 17.24
CA THR A 11 15.35 9.16 16.19
C THR A 11 14.69 9.55 14.88
N VAL A 12 13.48 9.02 14.66
CA VAL A 12 12.52 9.44 13.61
C VAL A 12 11.19 9.78 14.29
N GLU A 13 10.45 10.73 13.73
CA GLU A 13 9.21 11.25 14.32
C GLU A 13 7.96 10.54 13.82
N GLY A 14 8.04 9.90 12.68
CA GLY A 14 6.92 9.20 12.06
C GLY A 14 7.35 8.18 11.02
N GLN A 15 6.40 7.46 10.51
CA GLN A 15 6.58 6.48 9.43
C GLN A 15 5.29 6.40 8.59
N GLU A 16 5.38 5.84 7.43
CA GLU A 16 4.26 5.57 6.53
C GLU A 16 4.30 4.09 6.14
N ASN A 17 3.16 3.41 6.26
CA ASN A 17 2.96 2.02 5.86
C ASN A 17 1.47 1.67 5.86
N PRO A 18 1.04 0.60 5.16
CA PRO A 18 -0.29 0.04 5.31
C PRO A 18 -0.59 -0.41 6.74
N LEU A 19 -1.85 -0.27 7.19
CA LEU A 19 -2.27 -0.61 8.56
C LEU A 19 -1.87 -2.02 9.00
N PRO A 20 -2.00 -3.08 8.18
CA PRO A 20 -1.56 -4.42 8.58
C PRO A 20 -0.05 -4.52 8.82
N ALA A 21 0.77 -3.77 8.07
CA ALA A 21 2.22 -3.76 8.28
C ALA A 21 2.61 -3.03 9.58
N ILE A 22 1.92 -1.92 9.88
CA ILE A 22 2.07 -1.19 11.15
C ILE A 22 1.72 -2.10 12.33
N ASP A 23 0.60 -2.81 12.25
CA ASP A 23 0.11 -3.72 13.28
C ASP A 23 1.08 -4.88 13.52
N ALA A 24 1.53 -5.54 12.45
CA ALA A 24 2.50 -6.63 12.52
C ALA A 24 3.84 -6.21 13.15
N ALA A 25 4.24 -4.95 12.97
CA ALA A 25 5.45 -4.38 13.56
C ALA A 25 5.23 -3.75 14.95
N SER A 26 4.00 -3.79 15.48
CA SER A 26 3.60 -3.20 16.76
C SER A 26 3.88 -1.69 16.90
N VAL A 27 3.96 -0.97 15.79
CA VAL A 27 4.30 0.47 15.78
C VAL A 27 3.27 1.32 16.53
N GLN A 28 2.01 0.91 16.58
CA GLN A 28 0.94 1.56 17.33
C GLN A 28 1.22 1.64 18.86
N GLU A 29 2.18 0.90 19.37
CA GLU A 29 2.58 0.98 20.77
C GLU A 29 3.47 2.21 21.06
N VAL A 30 4.15 2.72 20.04
CA VAL A 30 5.13 3.82 20.13
C VAL A 30 4.69 5.08 19.38
N GLN A 31 3.55 5.05 18.69
CA GLN A 31 2.95 6.17 17.98
C GLN A 31 1.54 6.43 18.49
N LYS A 32 1.19 7.71 18.72
CA LYS A 32 -0.10 8.12 19.24
C LYS A 32 -1.12 8.47 18.17
N TYR A 33 -0.66 8.86 17.00
CA TYR A 33 -1.50 9.40 15.93
C TYR A 33 -1.35 8.56 14.67
N VAL A 34 -2.47 8.30 14.01
CA VAL A 34 -2.52 7.68 12.68
C VAL A 34 -3.38 8.57 11.79
N SER A 35 -2.80 9.05 10.70
CA SER A 35 -3.50 9.82 9.67
C SER A 35 -3.80 8.95 8.48
N LEU A 36 -5.08 8.80 8.14
CA LEU A 36 -5.55 7.99 7.01
C LEU A 36 -5.53 8.84 5.73
N TRP A 37 -4.34 9.16 5.26
CA TRP A 37 -4.18 10.10 4.14
C TRP A 37 -4.43 9.50 2.74
N ASN A 38 -4.50 8.17 2.63
CA ASN A 38 -4.86 7.44 1.39
C ASN A 38 -4.03 7.85 0.16
N ALA A 39 -2.74 8.17 0.37
CA ALA A 39 -1.89 8.71 -0.70
C ALA A 39 -1.28 7.63 -1.59
N ASN A 40 -1.14 6.41 -1.10
CA ASN A 40 -0.50 5.32 -1.81
C ASN A 40 -1.48 4.19 -2.10
N TYR A 41 -1.41 3.67 -3.31
CA TYR A 41 -2.07 2.43 -3.69
C TYR A 41 -1.00 1.39 -3.97
N ASP A 42 -0.82 0.46 -3.04
CA ASP A 42 0.17 -0.62 -3.17
C ASP A 42 -0.42 -1.81 -3.94
N CYS A 43 0.18 -2.12 -5.08
CA CYS A 43 -0.17 -3.30 -5.85
C CYS A 43 0.80 -4.44 -5.52
N LEU A 44 0.26 -5.52 -4.95
CA LEU A 44 1.00 -6.76 -4.78
C LEU A 44 0.78 -7.69 -5.99
N PHE A 45 1.88 -8.21 -6.54
CA PHE A 45 1.83 -9.15 -7.65
C PHE A 45 1.97 -10.57 -7.12
N PHE A 46 0.99 -11.41 -7.43
CA PHE A 46 1.07 -12.85 -7.16
C PHE A 46 1.67 -13.54 -8.38
N CYS A 47 2.94 -13.92 -8.29
CA CYS A 47 3.73 -14.39 -9.43
C CYS A 47 4.16 -15.85 -9.27
N ILE A 48 4.29 -16.54 -10.40
CA ILE A 48 4.94 -17.83 -10.52
C ILE A 48 6.07 -17.74 -11.57
N ASN A 49 7.14 -18.49 -11.37
CA ASN A 49 8.19 -18.58 -12.38
C ASN A 49 7.64 -19.27 -13.65
N GLN A 50 7.92 -18.69 -14.84
CA GLN A 50 7.39 -19.16 -16.12
C GLN A 50 7.82 -20.58 -16.44
N ASP A 51 9.10 -20.94 -16.24
CA ASP A 51 9.60 -22.26 -16.56
C ASP A 51 8.96 -23.33 -15.66
N ILE A 52 8.66 -22.98 -14.39
CA ILE A 52 7.92 -23.88 -13.48
C ILE A 52 6.48 -24.03 -13.95
N TYR A 53 5.80 -22.96 -14.31
CA TYR A 53 4.43 -23.01 -14.81
C TYR A 53 4.33 -23.85 -16.10
N ASP A 54 5.25 -23.66 -17.05
CA ASP A 54 5.28 -24.39 -18.32
C ASP A 54 5.64 -25.87 -18.15
N SER A 55 6.28 -26.26 -17.05
CA SER A 55 6.57 -27.65 -16.71
C SER A 55 5.36 -28.42 -16.16
N LEU A 56 4.28 -27.73 -15.79
CA LEU A 56 3.05 -28.33 -15.28
C LEU A 56 2.20 -28.91 -16.43
N THR A 57 1.42 -29.97 -16.11
CA THR A 57 0.42 -30.46 -17.08
C THR A 57 -0.72 -29.43 -17.24
N PRO A 58 -1.48 -29.45 -18.34
CA PRO A 58 -2.62 -28.55 -18.52
C PRO A 58 -3.62 -28.57 -17.36
N GLU A 59 -3.86 -29.72 -16.76
CA GLU A 59 -4.74 -29.88 -15.60
C GLU A 59 -4.16 -29.19 -14.36
N GLN A 60 -2.84 -29.29 -14.15
CA GLN A 60 -2.15 -28.62 -13.04
C GLN A 60 -2.12 -27.11 -13.25
N GLN A 61 -1.89 -26.62 -14.47
CA GLN A 61 -1.96 -25.20 -14.81
C GLN A 61 -3.35 -24.64 -14.51
N ALA A 62 -4.42 -25.34 -14.90
CA ALA A 62 -5.79 -24.94 -14.61
C ALA A 62 -6.06 -24.81 -13.09
N VAL A 63 -5.52 -25.71 -12.27
CA VAL A 63 -5.63 -25.66 -10.81
C VAL A 63 -4.87 -24.45 -10.26
N VAL A 64 -3.64 -24.21 -10.73
CA VAL A 64 -2.83 -23.04 -10.30
C VAL A 64 -3.53 -21.74 -10.63
N ASP A 65 -4.08 -21.60 -11.84
CA ASP A 65 -4.81 -20.41 -12.28
C ASP A 65 -6.06 -20.15 -11.43
N GLU A 66 -6.83 -21.21 -11.16
CA GLU A 66 -8.04 -21.09 -10.34
C GLU A 66 -7.70 -20.74 -8.88
N CYS A 67 -6.73 -21.45 -8.29
CA CYS A 67 -6.26 -21.14 -6.93
C CYS A 67 -5.68 -19.72 -6.83
N GLY A 68 -4.95 -19.27 -7.84
CA GLY A 68 -4.41 -17.90 -7.90
C GLY A 68 -5.51 -16.85 -7.87
N LYS A 69 -6.56 -17.02 -8.68
CA LYS A 69 -7.73 -16.11 -8.67
C LYS A 69 -8.43 -16.07 -7.33
N LEU A 70 -8.67 -17.26 -6.74
CA LEU A 70 -9.32 -17.37 -5.43
C LEU A 70 -8.48 -16.76 -4.32
N ALA A 71 -7.15 -16.96 -4.34
CA ALA A 71 -6.24 -16.38 -3.36
C ALA A 71 -6.24 -14.84 -3.41
N VAL A 72 -6.20 -14.26 -4.61
CA VAL A 72 -6.27 -12.79 -4.80
C VAL A 72 -7.61 -12.23 -4.33
N GLN A 73 -8.72 -12.91 -4.63
CA GLN A 73 -10.03 -12.49 -4.16
C GLN A 73 -10.12 -12.53 -2.63
N TYR A 74 -9.70 -13.63 -2.02
CA TYR A 74 -9.70 -13.80 -0.57
C TYR A 74 -8.83 -12.76 0.14
N GLU A 75 -7.63 -12.51 -0.37
CA GLU A 75 -6.72 -11.49 0.16
C GLU A 75 -7.38 -10.11 0.18
N ARG A 76 -8.02 -9.70 -0.91
CA ARG A 76 -8.73 -8.41 -0.98
C ARG A 76 -9.88 -8.31 0.02
N GLU A 77 -10.60 -9.41 0.23
CA GLU A 77 -11.71 -9.46 1.20
C GLU A 77 -11.21 -9.30 2.63
N ILE A 78 -10.16 -10.05 3.02
CA ILE A 78 -9.62 -9.99 4.39
C ILE A 78 -8.92 -8.66 4.69
N ASN A 79 -8.19 -8.07 3.73
CA ASN A 79 -7.57 -6.77 3.93
C ASN A 79 -8.60 -5.67 4.17
N ARG A 80 -9.64 -5.60 3.34
CA ARG A 80 -10.71 -4.60 3.52
C ARG A 80 -11.44 -4.73 4.85
N ALA A 81 -11.69 -5.97 5.29
CA ALA A 81 -12.33 -6.22 6.59
C ALA A 81 -11.40 -5.98 7.77
N GLY A 82 -10.09 -6.16 7.57
CA GLY A 82 -9.07 -6.08 8.63
C GLY A 82 -8.76 -4.66 9.09
N ASP A 83 -8.83 -3.68 8.21
CA ASP A 83 -8.46 -2.29 8.52
C ASP A 83 -9.34 -1.70 9.63
N ASP A 84 -10.66 -1.86 9.54
CA ASP A 84 -11.60 -1.37 10.57
C ASP A 84 -11.37 -2.04 11.92
N GLU A 85 -11.08 -3.34 11.93
CA GLU A 85 -10.78 -4.07 13.16
C GLU A 85 -9.46 -3.59 13.79
N ILE A 86 -8.43 -3.38 12.99
CA ILE A 86 -7.13 -2.86 13.43
C ILE A 86 -7.31 -1.49 14.09
N LEU A 87 -7.96 -0.55 13.41
CA LEU A 87 -8.19 0.81 13.92
C LEU A 87 -8.99 0.80 15.22
N SER A 88 -10.09 0.06 15.27
CA SER A 88 -10.91 -0.09 16.48
C SER A 88 -10.11 -0.66 17.66
N ARG A 89 -9.25 -1.63 17.40
CA ARG A 89 -8.38 -2.21 18.42
C ARG A 89 -7.31 -1.22 18.90
N TRP A 90 -6.68 -0.47 18.01
CA TRP A 90 -5.69 0.53 18.40
C TRP A 90 -6.29 1.66 19.22
N GLN A 91 -7.46 2.17 18.84
CA GLN A 91 -8.17 3.19 19.62
C GLN A 91 -8.52 2.69 21.02
N SER A 92 -9.06 1.49 21.12
CA SER A 92 -9.56 0.95 22.41
C SER A 92 -8.45 0.46 23.34
N LYS A 93 -7.38 -0.15 22.80
CA LYS A 93 -6.34 -0.78 23.61
C LYS A 93 -5.08 0.06 23.75
N ASN A 94 -4.70 0.79 22.72
CA ASN A 94 -3.46 1.55 22.68
C ASN A 94 -3.67 3.06 22.84
N GLY A 95 -4.92 3.53 22.81
CA GLY A 95 -5.24 4.95 22.89
C GLY A 95 -4.73 5.76 21.69
N VAL A 96 -4.67 5.12 20.52
CA VAL A 96 -4.27 5.78 19.26
C VAL A 96 -5.40 6.72 18.81
N GLU A 97 -5.05 7.94 18.48
CA GLU A 97 -5.94 8.90 17.86
C GLU A 97 -5.86 8.75 16.34
N VAL A 98 -7.00 8.46 15.71
CA VAL A 98 -7.13 8.33 14.26
C VAL A 98 -7.63 9.64 13.69
N VAL A 99 -6.95 10.15 12.68
CA VAL A 99 -7.33 11.33 11.90
C VAL A 99 -7.78 10.86 10.53
N ASP A 100 -9.04 11.05 10.22
CA ASP A 100 -9.63 10.63 8.96
C ASP A 100 -9.20 11.50 7.78
N ASN A 101 -9.32 10.97 6.58
CA ASN A 101 -8.87 11.63 5.36
C ASN A 101 -9.55 13.00 5.12
N ASP A 102 -10.81 13.14 5.50
CA ASP A 102 -11.60 14.36 5.34
C ASP A 102 -11.22 15.47 6.35
N GLU A 103 -10.47 15.12 7.39
CA GLU A 103 -9.88 16.07 8.35
C GLU A 103 -8.51 16.60 7.92
N LEU A 104 -7.92 16.01 6.87
CA LEU A 104 -6.59 16.36 6.36
C LEU A 104 -6.68 17.36 5.21
N ASP A 105 -5.75 18.32 5.17
CA ASP A 105 -5.61 19.25 4.04
C ASP A 105 -4.90 18.56 2.85
N ILE A 106 -5.59 17.56 2.26
CA ILE A 106 -5.07 16.76 1.14
C ILE A 106 -4.76 17.63 -0.08
N ASP A 107 -5.50 18.72 -0.29
CA ASP A 107 -5.28 19.61 -1.43
C ASP A 107 -3.91 20.32 -1.35
N SER A 108 -3.45 20.66 -0.16
CA SER A 108 -2.11 21.20 0.02
C SER A 108 -1.01 20.22 -0.36
N PHE A 109 -1.18 18.93 -0.04
CA PHE A 109 -0.25 17.87 -0.46
C PHE A 109 -0.26 17.68 -1.98
N LYS A 110 -1.44 17.64 -2.60
CA LYS A 110 -1.59 17.51 -4.06
C LYS A 110 -0.90 18.66 -4.81
N ALA A 111 -1.07 19.89 -4.32
CA ALA A 111 -0.43 21.06 -4.93
C ALA A 111 1.10 20.99 -4.92
N ILE A 112 1.69 20.42 -3.86
CA ILE A 112 3.15 20.26 -3.74
C ILE A 112 3.68 19.19 -4.70
N VAL A 113 2.93 18.10 -4.91
CA VAL A 113 3.37 16.97 -5.74
C VAL A 113 3.03 17.11 -7.22
N GLU A 114 2.19 18.07 -7.61
CA GLU A 114 1.81 18.26 -9.01
C GLU A 114 2.99 18.40 -9.97
N PRO A 115 4.06 19.15 -9.66
CA PRO A 115 5.25 19.23 -10.52
C PRO A 115 5.97 17.88 -10.72
N VAL A 116 5.82 16.95 -9.77
CA VAL A 116 6.38 15.60 -9.88
C VAL A 116 5.72 14.82 -11.00
N THR A 117 4.43 15.01 -11.22
CA THR A 117 3.69 14.38 -12.32
C THR A 117 4.27 14.78 -13.68
N GLU A 118 4.49 16.07 -13.90
CA GLU A 118 5.07 16.59 -15.15
C GLU A 118 6.49 16.07 -15.35
N TRP A 119 7.31 16.09 -14.29
CA TRP A 119 8.66 15.54 -14.34
C TRP A 119 8.65 14.04 -14.69
N TYR A 120 7.74 13.27 -14.09
CA TYR A 120 7.65 11.83 -14.33
C TYR A 120 7.20 11.49 -15.76
N ILE A 121 6.23 12.23 -16.31
CA ILE A 121 5.85 12.12 -17.73
C ILE A 121 7.07 12.33 -18.63
N GLY A 122 7.84 13.41 -18.39
CA GLY A 122 9.05 13.70 -19.14
C GLY A 122 10.13 12.62 -19.01
N GLU A 123 10.21 11.95 -17.85
CA GLU A 123 11.13 10.83 -17.64
C GLU A 123 10.72 9.59 -18.42
N LEU A 124 9.42 9.25 -18.40
CA LEU A 124 8.88 8.14 -19.19
C LEU A 124 9.09 8.35 -20.70
N GLN A 125 8.84 9.56 -21.19
CA GLN A 125 9.08 9.91 -22.60
C GLN A 125 10.55 9.76 -22.99
N ARG A 126 11.48 10.15 -22.12
CA ARG A 126 12.93 9.93 -22.34
C ARG A 126 13.31 8.46 -22.39
N GLN A 127 12.57 7.60 -21.70
CA GLN A 127 12.74 6.14 -21.71
C GLN A 127 12.05 5.47 -22.92
N GLY A 128 11.36 6.24 -23.78
CA GLY A 128 10.74 5.75 -25.00
C GLY A 128 9.27 5.35 -24.86
N TYR A 129 8.59 5.78 -23.79
CA TYR A 129 7.15 5.59 -23.64
C TYR A 129 6.40 6.78 -24.25
N ASP A 130 6.01 6.66 -25.52
CA ASP A 130 5.33 7.73 -26.26
C ASP A 130 3.91 8.03 -25.71
N ASP A 131 3.30 7.07 -25.03
CA ASP A 131 1.99 7.14 -24.40
C ASP A 131 2.04 7.56 -22.91
N ALA A 132 3.15 8.10 -22.43
CA ALA A 132 3.39 8.45 -21.03
C ALA A 132 2.30 9.34 -20.41
N GLU A 133 1.78 10.32 -21.16
CA GLU A 133 0.71 11.20 -20.69
C GLU A 133 -0.59 10.44 -20.46
N GLU A 134 -0.95 9.54 -21.39
CA GLU A 134 -2.14 8.70 -21.30
C GLU A 134 -2.03 7.71 -20.14
N LEU A 135 -0.85 7.07 -20.00
CA LEU A 135 -0.57 6.16 -18.89
C LEU A 135 -0.72 6.86 -17.53
N VAL A 136 -0.10 8.02 -17.35
CA VAL A 136 -0.19 8.77 -16.09
C VAL A 136 -1.60 9.29 -15.84
N ALA A 137 -2.34 9.71 -16.88
CA ALA A 137 -3.72 10.16 -16.74
C ALA A 137 -4.67 9.04 -16.29
N ALA A 138 -4.37 7.78 -16.62
CA ALA A 138 -5.16 6.62 -16.19
C ALA A 138 -5.11 6.35 -14.68
N PHE A 139 -4.13 6.94 -13.95
CA PHE A 139 -3.97 6.82 -12.50
C PHE A 139 -4.52 8.03 -11.71
N LYS A 140 -5.06 9.03 -12.39
CA LYS A 140 -5.70 10.20 -11.78
C LYS A 140 -7.21 10.02 -11.66
#